data_c0449b98d95f87521c2b51f7291d2fb6
#
_entry.id   c0449b98d95f87521c2b51f7291d2fb6
#
_cell.length_a   1.000
_cell.length_b   1.000
_cell.length_c   1.000
_cell.angle_alpha   90.00
_cell.angle_beta   90.00
_cell.angle_gamma   90.00
#
_symmetry.space_group_name_H-M   'P 1'
#
loop_
_entity.id
_entity.type
_entity.pdbx_description
1 polymer ?
#
loop_
_entity_poly.entity_id
_entity_poly.type
_entity_poly.pdbx_seq_one_letter_code
_entity_poly.pdbx_strand_id
1 'polypeptide(L)'
;MNTAVYSMLLSGDGTFTGTCVGYQPINAKEFTITNSGNVDLENVDISITGTDKDKFELSGDGTTTIQPNDTLKVAVAPKDSLATGIYRATLTVTAANAQIATTELQFTVNEHDYVAVVTPPNCTEKGYTTYTCRNCSHSYKGNEVDATGHTWGEWKVIKEATTTETGKKERVCERCDYKEIAVISMISNKEQPTTSTKPDTAVKTGDSTNILLWSMVMVISLAGMLTALFFKRRRNR
;
A
#
# COMPACT_ATOMS: atom_id res chain seq x y z
N MET A 1 -3.30 49.24 -50.55
CA MET A 1 -4.30 48.67 -49.64
C MET A 1 -3.76 47.34 -49.13
N ASN A 2 -3.68 47.17 -47.84
CA ASN A 2 -3.18 45.93 -47.28
C ASN A 2 -4.33 44.88 -47.30
N THR A 3 -4.13 43.74 -47.94
CA THR A 3 -5.16 42.71 -48.03
C THR A 3 -5.40 42.11 -46.64
N ALA A 4 -6.67 41.93 -46.29
CA ALA A 4 -7.04 41.26 -45.02
C ALA A 4 -6.57 39.79 -45.01
N VAL A 5 -5.80 39.43 -44.01
CA VAL A 5 -5.26 38.07 -43.80
C VAL A 5 -5.81 37.54 -42.47
N TYR A 6 -6.70 36.56 -42.55
CA TYR A 6 -7.23 35.84 -41.38
C TYR A 6 -6.41 34.58 -41.18
N SER A 7 -5.54 34.61 -40.18
CA SER A 7 -4.65 33.47 -39.86
C SER A 7 -4.58 33.26 -38.38
N MET A 8 -4.66 32.01 -37.95
CA MET A 8 -4.44 31.65 -36.55
C MET A 8 -3.52 30.45 -36.44
N LEU A 9 -2.76 30.42 -35.34
CA LEU A 9 -1.88 29.33 -34.94
C LEU A 9 -2.36 28.78 -33.60
N LEU A 10 -2.62 27.48 -33.53
CA LEU A 10 -2.83 26.75 -32.28
C LEU A 10 -1.54 26.02 -31.92
N SER A 11 -1.05 26.23 -30.70
CA SER A 11 0.13 25.57 -30.15
C SER A 11 -0.18 24.96 -28.79
N GLY A 12 0.49 23.87 -28.47
CA GLY A 12 0.33 23.09 -27.26
C GLY A 12 0.49 21.59 -27.53
N ASP A 13 0.85 20.83 -26.51
CA ASP A 13 0.96 19.36 -26.59
C ASP A 13 -0.28 18.71 -25.98
N GLY A 14 -1.08 18.06 -26.80
CA GLY A 14 -2.30 17.36 -26.39
C GLY A 14 -2.09 15.95 -25.85
N THR A 15 -0.85 15.45 -25.77
CA THR A 15 -0.56 14.11 -25.26
C THR A 15 -0.33 14.14 -23.75
N PHE A 16 -1.25 13.65 -22.97
CA PHE A 16 -1.12 13.54 -21.53
C PHE A 16 -0.32 12.28 -21.14
N THR A 17 0.50 12.40 -20.09
CA THR A 17 1.23 11.24 -19.56
C THR A 17 0.24 10.17 -19.10
N GLY A 18 0.44 8.95 -19.57
CA GLY A 18 -0.39 7.81 -19.19
C GLY A 18 -0.23 7.47 -17.70
N THR A 19 -1.28 6.92 -17.13
CA THR A 19 -1.35 6.55 -15.71
C THR A 19 -2.08 5.22 -15.51
N CYS A 20 -2.30 4.81 -14.25
CA CYS A 20 -3.11 3.64 -13.91
C CYS A 20 -4.45 4.07 -13.30
N VAL A 21 -5.43 3.18 -13.36
CA VAL A 21 -6.74 3.37 -12.72
C VAL A 21 -6.60 3.82 -11.26
N GLY A 22 -7.51 4.69 -10.80
CA GLY A 22 -7.44 5.26 -9.45
C GLY A 22 -6.41 6.38 -9.28
N TYR A 23 -5.96 6.98 -10.37
CA TYR A 23 -5.01 8.09 -10.39
C TYR A 23 -5.56 9.35 -9.72
N GLN A 24 -4.64 10.22 -9.31
CA GLN A 24 -4.95 11.56 -8.84
C GLN A 24 -5.23 12.49 -10.03
N PRO A 25 -5.94 13.61 -9.83
CA PRO A 25 -6.22 14.58 -10.89
C PRO A 25 -4.97 14.92 -11.71
N ILE A 26 -5.13 14.89 -13.03
CA ILE A 26 -4.05 15.22 -13.98
C ILE A 26 -4.03 16.72 -14.18
N ASN A 27 -2.86 17.31 -14.07
CA ASN A 27 -2.69 18.75 -14.31
C ASN A 27 -3.11 19.13 -15.73
N ALA A 28 -3.85 20.22 -15.83
CA ALA A 28 -4.23 20.78 -17.11
C ALA A 28 -3.00 21.22 -17.92
N LYS A 29 -3.07 21.05 -19.24
CA LYS A 29 -2.11 21.57 -20.20
C LYS A 29 -2.63 22.83 -20.84
N GLU A 30 -1.77 23.82 -20.98
CA GLU A 30 -2.07 25.10 -21.65
C GLU A 30 -1.93 24.97 -23.15
N PHE A 31 -2.88 25.54 -23.86
CA PHE A 31 -2.88 25.74 -25.32
C PHE A 31 -2.97 27.23 -25.60
N THR A 32 -2.19 27.68 -26.56
CA THR A 32 -2.14 29.08 -26.95
C THR A 32 -2.63 29.23 -28.37
N ILE A 33 -3.64 30.07 -28.56
CA ILE A 33 -4.18 30.48 -29.86
C ILE A 33 -3.59 31.86 -30.16
N THR A 34 -2.89 32.00 -31.26
CA THR A 34 -2.26 33.26 -31.70
C THR A 34 -2.94 33.74 -32.96
N ASN A 35 -3.39 34.97 -33.00
CA ASN A 35 -3.76 35.63 -34.25
C ASN A 35 -2.50 36.02 -35.01
N SER A 36 -2.15 35.26 -36.02
CA SER A 36 -0.99 35.51 -36.89
C SER A 36 -1.36 36.29 -38.17
N GLY A 37 -2.59 36.75 -38.27
CA GLY A 37 -3.10 37.61 -39.35
C GLY A 37 -2.87 39.10 -39.09
N ASN A 38 -3.51 39.92 -39.92
CA ASN A 38 -3.42 41.38 -39.82
C ASN A 38 -4.78 42.06 -39.54
N VAL A 39 -5.80 41.27 -39.23
CA VAL A 39 -7.15 41.69 -38.85
C VAL A 39 -7.61 40.89 -37.66
N ASP A 40 -8.61 41.40 -36.93
CA ASP A 40 -9.20 40.73 -35.79
C ASP A 40 -9.76 39.36 -36.17
N LEU A 41 -9.51 38.34 -35.38
CA LEU A 41 -10.25 37.10 -35.41
C LEU A 41 -11.49 37.25 -34.57
N GLU A 42 -12.64 37.28 -35.23
CA GLU A 42 -13.94 37.44 -34.58
C GLU A 42 -14.69 36.09 -34.45
N ASN A 43 -15.65 36.02 -33.54
CA ASN A 43 -16.43 34.81 -33.24
C ASN A 43 -15.56 33.59 -33.02
N VAL A 44 -14.48 33.78 -32.23
CA VAL A 44 -13.62 32.67 -31.83
C VAL A 44 -14.44 31.74 -30.96
N ASP A 45 -14.54 30.47 -31.39
CA ASP A 45 -15.13 29.39 -30.62
C ASP A 45 -14.09 28.27 -30.39
N ILE A 46 -14.03 27.79 -29.17
CA ILE A 46 -13.08 26.77 -28.76
C ILE A 46 -13.86 25.60 -28.13
N SER A 47 -13.71 24.44 -28.70
CA SER A 47 -14.46 23.26 -28.30
C SER A 47 -13.63 21.99 -28.35
N ILE A 48 -14.02 21.01 -27.56
CA ILE A 48 -13.46 19.64 -27.65
C ILE A 48 -14.47 18.82 -28.46
N THR A 49 -13.98 18.16 -29.52
CA THR A 49 -14.75 17.34 -30.43
C THR A 49 -14.21 15.90 -30.45
N GLY A 50 -14.92 14.98 -31.11
CA GLY A 50 -14.53 13.58 -31.22
C GLY A 50 -15.26 12.66 -30.24
N THR A 51 -14.92 11.36 -30.31
CA THR A 51 -15.65 10.30 -29.59
C THR A 51 -15.57 10.46 -28.09
N ASP A 52 -14.40 10.81 -27.57
CA ASP A 52 -14.15 10.91 -26.12
C ASP A 52 -14.13 12.37 -25.64
N LYS A 53 -14.80 13.29 -26.35
CA LYS A 53 -14.83 14.71 -25.97
C LYS A 53 -15.26 14.93 -24.52
N ASP A 54 -16.20 14.13 -24.02
CA ASP A 54 -16.74 14.23 -22.68
C ASP A 54 -15.78 13.68 -21.59
N LYS A 55 -14.63 13.16 -21.98
CA LYS A 55 -13.56 12.66 -21.10
C LYS A 55 -12.48 13.70 -20.79
N PHE A 56 -12.60 14.88 -21.39
CA PHE A 56 -11.73 16.02 -21.18
C PHE A 56 -12.53 17.22 -20.69
N GLU A 57 -11.87 18.09 -19.97
CA GLU A 57 -12.40 19.38 -19.51
C GLU A 57 -11.61 20.50 -20.15
N LEU A 58 -12.34 21.48 -20.71
CA LEU A 58 -11.79 22.70 -21.25
C LEU A 58 -12.07 23.83 -20.27
N SER A 59 -11.07 24.61 -19.96
CA SER A 59 -11.16 25.81 -19.14
C SER A 59 -10.38 26.95 -19.78
N GLY A 60 -10.82 28.17 -19.61
CA GLY A 60 -10.16 29.33 -20.16
C GLY A 60 -11.10 30.53 -20.28
N ASP A 61 -10.56 31.61 -20.81
CA ASP A 61 -11.27 32.85 -21.03
C ASP A 61 -12.24 32.71 -22.19
N GLY A 62 -13.49 33.15 -22.01
CA GLY A 62 -14.55 33.15 -23.03
C GLY A 62 -14.41 34.28 -24.06
N THR A 63 -13.21 34.78 -24.30
CA THR A 63 -12.95 35.85 -25.27
C THR A 63 -13.32 35.38 -26.69
N THR A 64 -14.14 36.16 -27.37
CA THR A 64 -14.62 35.84 -28.73
C THR A 64 -13.90 36.61 -29.83
N THR A 65 -12.94 37.48 -29.50
CA THR A 65 -12.15 38.26 -30.44
C THR A 65 -10.68 38.29 -30.05
N ILE A 66 -9.76 38.02 -30.98
CA ILE A 66 -8.32 38.10 -30.79
C ILE A 66 -7.74 39.10 -31.79
N GLN A 67 -7.11 40.18 -31.28
CA GLN A 67 -6.49 41.21 -32.14
C GLN A 67 -5.23 40.68 -32.82
N PRO A 68 -4.77 41.28 -33.92
CA PRO A 68 -3.55 40.89 -34.60
C PRO A 68 -2.32 40.86 -33.65
N ASN A 69 -1.60 39.74 -33.68
CA ASN A 69 -0.46 39.42 -32.81
C ASN A 69 -0.80 39.13 -31.34
N ASP A 70 -2.07 39.24 -30.94
CA ASP A 70 -2.49 38.82 -29.59
C ASP A 70 -2.67 37.31 -29.48
N THR A 71 -2.70 36.84 -28.23
CA THR A 71 -2.87 35.43 -27.88
C THR A 71 -4.02 35.22 -26.90
N LEU A 72 -4.71 34.11 -27.07
CA LEU A 72 -5.69 33.57 -26.13
C LEU A 72 -5.15 32.25 -25.57
N LYS A 73 -5.24 32.07 -24.25
CA LYS A 73 -4.81 30.86 -23.58
C LYS A 73 -6.00 30.09 -23.04
N VAL A 74 -6.00 28.79 -23.28
CA VAL A 74 -6.98 27.85 -22.69
C VAL A 74 -6.25 26.67 -22.11
N ALA A 75 -6.88 25.99 -21.17
CA ALA A 75 -6.31 24.80 -20.54
C ALA A 75 -7.25 23.61 -20.72
N VAL A 76 -6.65 22.45 -20.99
CA VAL A 76 -7.38 21.17 -21.11
C VAL A 76 -6.80 20.19 -20.11
N ALA A 77 -7.67 19.43 -19.43
CA ALA A 77 -7.30 18.32 -18.58
C ALA A 77 -8.16 17.09 -18.89
N PRO A 78 -7.64 15.87 -18.77
CA PRO A 78 -8.48 14.69 -18.69
C PRO A 78 -9.33 14.74 -17.41
N LYS A 79 -10.56 14.22 -17.47
CA LYS A 79 -11.40 14.04 -16.29
C LYS A 79 -10.84 12.98 -15.35
N ASP A 80 -11.18 13.10 -14.09
CA ASP A 80 -10.81 12.16 -13.06
C ASP A 80 -11.56 10.83 -13.15
N SER A 81 -11.00 9.79 -12.53
CA SER A 81 -11.65 8.50 -12.32
C SER A 81 -12.11 7.80 -13.60
N LEU A 82 -11.43 8.04 -14.72
CA LEU A 82 -11.69 7.31 -15.95
C LEU A 82 -11.29 5.84 -15.80
N ALA A 83 -12.05 4.94 -16.42
CA ALA A 83 -11.74 3.53 -16.52
C ALA A 83 -10.47 3.29 -17.35
N THR A 84 -9.96 2.05 -17.35
CA THR A 84 -8.88 1.67 -18.28
C THR A 84 -9.27 1.88 -19.71
N GLY A 85 -8.35 2.47 -20.48
CA GLY A 85 -8.61 2.78 -21.90
C GLY A 85 -7.66 3.84 -22.47
N ILE A 86 -7.77 4.04 -23.78
CA ILE A 86 -7.10 5.12 -24.50
C ILE A 86 -8.19 6.08 -24.93
N TYR A 87 -8.15 7.30 -24.46
CA TYR A 87 -9.11 8.37 -24.73
C TYR A 87 -8.53 9.33 -25.75
N ARG A 88 -9.31 9.63 -26.80
CA ARG A 88 -8.91 10.49 -27.90
C ARG A 88 -10.00 11.51 -28.21
N ALA A 89 -9.59 12.77 -28.31
CA ALA A 89 -10.44 13.87 -28.69
C ALA A 89 -9.64 14.88 -29.51
N THR A 90 -10.28 15.93 -29.97
CA THR A 90 -9.65 17.00 -30.74
C THR A 90 -10.03 18.34 -30.12
N LEU A 91 -9.05 19.14 -29.72
CA LEU A 91 -9.24 20.55 -29.42
C LEU A 91 -9.40 21.27 -30.77
N THR A 92 -10.52 21.92 -30.95
CA THR A 92 -10.89 22.61 -32.20
C THR A 92 -11.10 24.07 -31.90
N VAL A 93 -10.47 24.93 -32.72
CA VAL A 93 -10.63 26.37 -32.64
C VAL A 93 -11.13 26.85 -33.99
N THR A 94 -12.24 27.61 -33.99
CA THR A 94 -12.81 28.25 -35.18
C THR A 94 -12.87 29.76 -34.99
N ALA A 95 -12.82 30.51 -36.07
CA ALA A 95 -13.05 31.95 -36.10
C ALA A 95 -13.62 32.34 -37.44
N ALA A 96 -14.29 33.51 -37.50
CA ALA A 96 -14.85 34.02 -38.76
C ALA A 96 -13.75 34.22 -39.81
N ASN A 97 -13.98 33.70 -41.02
CA ASN A 97 -13.08 33.81 -42.16
C ASN A 97 -11.66 33.20 -42.01
N ALA A 98 -11.37 32.55 -40.90
CA ALA A 98 -10.09 31.86 -40.69
C ALA A 98 -10.21 30.34 -40.91
N GLN A 99 -9.09 29.70 -41.20
CA GLN A 99 -9.05 28.23 -41.25
C GLN A 99 -9.14 27.65 -39.83
N ILE A 100 -9.85 26.52 -39.72
CA ILE A 100 -9.98 25.78 -38.46
C ILE A 100 -8.61 25.29 -38.02
N ALA A 101 -8.25 25.55 -36.76
CA ALA A 101 -7.04 25.01 -36.14
C ALA A 101 -7.43 23.88 -35.18
N THR A 102 -6.67 22.79 -35.23
CA THR A 102 -6.94 21.61 -34.40
C THR A 102 -5.68 21.03 -33.76
N THR A 103 -5.83 20.41 -32.60
CA THR A 103 -4.81 19.62 -31.96
C THR A 103 -5.41 18.35 -31.37
N GLU A 104 -4.78 17.21 -31.59
CA GLU A 104 -5.23 15.96 -31.01
C GLU A 104 -4.94 15.91 -29.51
N LEU A 105 -5.92 15.41 -28.76
CA LEU A 105 -5.80 15.13 -27.32
C LEU A 105 -5.76 13.63 -27.14
N GLN A 106 -4.80 13.16 -26.37
CA GLN A 106 -4.68 11.74 -26.02
C GLN A 106 -4.34 11.56 -24.55
N PHE A 107 -5.08 10.66 -23.88
CA PHE A 107 -4.82 10.23 -22.53
C PHE A 107 -5.00 8.72 -22.39
N THR A 108 -4.11 8.05 -21.67
CA THR A 108 -4.14 6.60 -21.47
C THR A 108 -4.24 6.26 -19.99
N VAL A 109 -5.22 5.44 -19.64
CA VAL A 109 -5.38 4.85 -18.32
C VAL A 109 -5.15 3.35 -18.43
N ASN A 110 -4.13 2.85 -17.74
CA ASN A 110 -3.77 1.44 -17.73
C ASN A 110 -4.31 0.72 -16.49
N GLU A 111 -4.40 -0.59 -16.54
CA GLU A 111 -4.52 -1.39 -15.34
C GLU A 111 -3.18 -1.44 -14.60
N HIS A 112 -3.24 -1.78 -13.30
CA HIS A 112 -2.03 -2.02 -12.54
C HIS A 112 -1.42 -3.38 -12.92
N ASP A 113 -0.15 -3.36 -13.29
CA ASP A 113 0.69 -4.57 -13.48
C ASP A 113 1.70 -4.66 -12.33
N TYR A 114 1.39 -5.48 -11.31
CA TYR A 114 2.18 -5.56 -10.10
C TYR A 114 3.29 -6.59 -10.17
N VAL A 115 4.49 -6.17 -9.79
CA VAL A 115 5.60 -7.06 -9.43
C VAL A 115 5.59 -7.26 -7.93
N ALA A 116 5.67 -8.53 -7.51
CA ALA A 116 5.70 -8.92 -6.11
C ALA A 116 7.15 -9.18 -5.66
N VAL A 117 7.55 -8.58 -4.54
CA VAL A 117 8.83 -8.83 -3.87
C VAL A 117 8.55 -9.25 -2.43
N VAL A 118 8.98 -10.46 -2.08
CA VAL A 118 8.79 -11.02 -0.74
C VAL A 118 9.91 -10.57 0.18
N THR A 119 9.56 -9.99 1.32
CA THR A 119 10.43 -9.75 2.47
C THR A 119 10.10 -10.80 3.52
N PRO A 120 10.96 -11.78 3.77
CA PRO A 120 10.67 -12.83 4.75
C PRO A 120 10.64 -12.25 6.17
N PRO A 121 9.88 -12.86 7.11
CA PRO A 121 9.92 -12.48 8.51
C PRO A 121 11.26 -12.82 9.15
N ASN A 122 11.67 -12.03 10.13
CA ASN A 122 12.78 -12.35 11.01
C ASN A 122 12.27 -12.61 12.44
N CYS A 123 13.17 -12.69 13.41
CA CYS A 123 12.79 -13.01 14.79
C CYS A 123 11.86 -11.97 15.43
N THR A 124 11.94 -10.71 15.04
CA THR A 124 11.26 -9.58 15.67
C THR A 124 10.32 -8.84 14.74
N GLU A 125 10.56 -8.93 13.44
CA GLU A 125 9.80 -8.19 12.43
C GLU A 125 8.97 -9.14 11.58
N LYS A 126 7.78 -8.68 11.22
CA LYS A 126 6.91 -9.37 10.29
C LYS A 126 7.49 -9.41 8.88
N GLY A 127 7.26 -10.50 8.18
CA GLY A 127 7.42 -10.58 6.74
C GLY A 127 6.22 -9.99 6.01
N TYR A 128 6.42 -9.59 4.77
CA TYR A 128 5.37 -9.08 3.89
C TYR A 128 5.77 -9.20 2.42
N THR A 129 4.81 -9.06 1.54
CA THR A 129 5.06 -8.92 0.10
C THR A 129 4.81 -7.48 -0.31
N THR A 130 5.79 -6.85 -0.95
CA THR A 130 5.62 -5.54 -1.57
C THR A 130 5.21 -5.75 -3.02
N TYR A 131 4.09 -5.14 -3.39
CA TYR A 131 3.57 -5.10 -4.76
C TYR A 131 3.83 -3.72 -5.33
N THR A 132 4.63 -3.63 -6.40
CA THR A 132 4.96 -2.37 -7.07
C THR A 132 4.47 -2.44 -8.52
N CYS A 133 3.67 -1.45 -8.93
CA CYS A 133 3.19 -1.39 -10.31
C CYS A 133 4.32 -1.00 -11.27
N ARG A 134 4.39 -1.69 -12.42
CA ARG A 134 5.35 -1.36 -13.50
C ARG A 134 4.98 -0.12 -14.29
N ASN A 135 3.68 0.19 -14.34
CA ASN A 135 3.13 1.24 -15.21
C ASN A 135 2.97 2.58 -14.51
N CYS A 136 3.09 2.61 -13.17
CA CYS A 136 2.96 3.82 -12.35
C CYS A 136 3.72 3.65 -11.03
N SER A 137 3.73 4.66 -10.19
CA SER A 137 4.42 4.63 -8.88
C SER A 137 3.60 3.97 -7.76
N HIS A 138 2.41 3.44 -8.05
CA HIS A 138 1.57 2.81 -7.02
C HIS A 138 2.24 1.56 -6.45
N SER A 139 2.26 1.47 -5.12
CA SER A 139 2.83 0.35 -4.39
C SER A 139 2.05 0.11 -3.10
N TYR A 140 1.91 -1.14 -2.71
CA TYR A 140 1.29 -1.52 -1.44
C TYR A 140 1.95 -2.78 -0.86
N LYS A 141 1.77 -2.99 0.45
CA LYS A 141 2.19 -4.20 1.16
C LYS A 141 0.99 -5.09 1.42
N GLY A 142 1.20 -6.39 1.26
CA GLY A 142 0.21 -7.41 1.55
C GLY A 142 0.86 -8.71 2.00
N ASN A 143 0.08 -9.76 2.23
CA ASN A 143 0.55 -11.08 2.65
C ASN A 143 1.48 -11.01 3.87
N GLU A 144 1.05 -10.27 4.90
CA GLU A 144 1.81 -10.19 6.14
C GLU A 144 1.91 -11.55 6.81
N VAL A 145 3.11 -11.88 7.28
CA VAL A 145 3.44 -13.09 8.05
C VAL A 145 4.04 -12.63 9.37
N ASP A 146 3.58 -13.17 10.47
CA ASP A 146 4.09 -12.78 11.78
C ASP A 146 5.58 -13.08 11.93
N ALA A 147 6.24 -12.29 12.79
CA ALA A 147 7.63 -12.53 13.17
C ALA A 147 7.80 -13.97 13.70
N THR A 148 8.92 -14.60 13.36
CA THR A 148 9.17 -16.01 13.70
C THR A 148 9.44 -16.24 15.18
N GLY A 149 9.65 -15.16 15.93
CA GLY A 149 10.10 -15.25 17.32
C GLY A 149 11.54 -15.72 17.44
N HIS A 150 12.04 -15.74 18.65
CA HIS A 150 13.36 -16.26 18.95
C HIS A 150 13.32 -17.77 19.21
N THR A 151 14.24 -18.52 18.61
CA THR A 151 14.55 -19.90 18.97
C THR A 151 15.74 -19.85 19.89
N TRP A 152 15.51 -20.11 21.18
CA TRP A 152 16.55 -19.96 22.21
C TRP A 152 17.40 -21.22 22.35
N GLY A 153 18.70 -21.04 22.33
CA GLY A 153 19.66 -22.04 22.81
C GLY A 153 19.63 -22.21 24.31
N GLU A 154 20.49 -23.08 24.80
CA GLU A 154 20.59 -23.39 26.23
C GLU A 154 21.11 -22.20 27.06
N TRP A 155 20.65 -22.11 28.32
CA TRP A 155 21.13 -21.12 29.24
C TRP A 155 22.57 -21.42 29.66
N LYS A 156 23.46 -20.44 29.53
CA LYS A 156 24.84 -20.48 30.05
C LYS A 156 24.96 -19.53 31.23
N VAL A 157 25.49 -20.02 32.35
CA VAL A 157 25.82 -19.17 33.51
C VAL A 157 27.04 -18.34 33.15
N ILE A 158 26.92 -17.02 33.24
CA ILE A 158 28.00 -16.06 32.98
C ILE A 158 28.52 -15.42 34.29
N LYS A 159 27.74 -15.48 35.35
CA LYS A 159 28.12 -15.15 36.71
C LYS A 159 27.36 -16.06 37.67
N GLU A 160 28.09 -16.78 38.51
CA GLU A 160 27.47 -17.59 39.54
C GLU A 160 26.82 -16.72 40.64
N ALA A 161 25.72 -17.20 41.21
CA ALA A 161 25.12 -16.57 42.38
C ALA A 161 25.90 -16.96 43.64
N THR A 162 25.96 -16.03 44.57
CA THR A 162 26.52 -16.27 45.90
C THR A 162 25.47 -16.04 47.00
N THR A 163 25.82 -16.15 48.23
CA THR A 163 24.94 -15.82 49.37
C THR A 163 24.71 -14.31 49.53
N THR A 164 25.54 -13.48 48.89
CA THR A 164 25.52 -12.01 49.00
C THR A 164 25.25 -11.31 47.68
N GLU A 165 25.42 -12.01 46.55
CA GLU A 165 25.23 -11.43 45.22
C GLU A 165 24.42 -12.36 44.31
N THR A 166 23.62 -11.73 43.43
CA THR A 166 22.89 -12.44 42.38
C THR A 166 23.83 -12.87 41.25
N GLY A 167 23.57 -14.04 40.69
CA GLY A 167 24.21 -14.52 39.47
C GLY A 167 23.52 -14.00 38.20
N LYS A 168 24.12 -14.31 37.07
CA LYS A 168 23.58 -14.03 35.74
C LYS A 168 23.74 -15.23 34.83
N LYS A 169 22.74 -15.47 34.00
CA LYS A 169 22.81 -16.44 32.92
C LYS A 169 22.37 -15.76 31.60
N GLU A 170 22.95 -16.19 30.52
CA GLU A 170 22.57 -15.74 29.19
C GLU A 170 22.13 -16.92 28.33
N ARG A 171 21.28 -16.63 27.34
CA ARG A 171 21.01 -17.52 26.21
C ARG A 171 21.01 -16.71 24.91
N VAL A 172 21.33 -17.36 23.82
CA VAL A 172 21.47 -16.74 22.50
C VAL A 172 20.40 -17.33 21.58
N CYS A 173 19.80 -16.49 20.77
CA CYS A 173 18.90 -16.97 19.73
C CYS A 173 19.72 -17.65 18.63
N GLU A 174 19.32 -18.86 18.22
CA GLU A 174 19.99 -19.64 17.18
C GLU A 174 19.87 -19.06 15.76
N ARG A 175 18.95 -18.08 15.57
CA ARG A 175 18.64 -17.51 14.26
C ARG A 175 19.16 -16.09 14.03
N CYS A 176 19.30 -15.29 15.09
CA CYS A 176 19.64 -13.88 14.97
C CYS A 176 20.68 -13.38 15.97
N ASP A 177 21.31 -14.29 16.71
CA ASP A 177 22.37 -14.01 17.71
C ASP A 177 21.94 -13.04 18.83
N TYR A 178 20.64 -12.71 18.93
CA TYR A 178 20.12 -11.89 20.03
C TYR A 178 20.32 -12.60 21.36
N LYS A 179 20.82 -11.84 22.35
CA LYS A 179 21.14 -12.37 23.70
C LYS A 179 20.06 -11.95 24.69
N GLU A 180 19.58 -12.92 25.46
CA GLU A 180 18.73 -12.69 26.62
C GLU A 180 19.53 -12.96 27.88
N ILE A 181 19.48 -12.04 28.84
CA ILE A 181 20.16 -12.15 30.13
C ILE A 181 19.10 -12.28 31.21
N ALA A 182 19.23 -13.28 32.06
CA ALA A 182 18.39 -13.48 33.24
C ALA A 182 19.22 -13.52 34.52
N VAL A 183 18.61 -13.05 35.60
CA VAL A 183 19.21 -13.04 36.92
C VAL A 183 19.01 -14.41 37.57
N ILE A 184 20.06 -14.91 38.23
CA ILE A 184 20.00 -16.06 39.12
C ILE A 184 19.91 -15.54 40.57
N SER A 185 18.87 -15.94 41.29
CA SER A 185 18.68 -15.52 42.69
C SER A 185 19.89 -15.89 43.56
N MET A 186 20.15 -15.08 44.58
CA MET A 186 21.16 -15.40 45.60
C MET A 186 20.88 -16.77 46.23
N ILE A 187 21.94 -17.46 46.60
CA ILE A 187 21.85 -18.72 47.31
C ILE A 187 21.34 -18.44 48.73
N SER A 188 20.16 -18.94 49.06
CA SER A 188 19.60 -18.81 50.40
C SER A 188 20.31 -19.80 51.33
N ASN A 189 20.91 -19.31 52.42
CA ASN A 189 21.38 -20.16 53.53
C ASN A 189 20.16 -20.72 54.28
N LYS A 190 19.45 -21.67 53.69
CA LYS A 190 18.52 -22.49 54.48
C LYS A 190 19.31 -23.68 55.02
N GLU A 191 19.50 -23.63 56.32
CA GLU A 191 19.89 -24.65 57.25
C GLU A 191 20.09 -26.08 56.71
N GLN A 192 21.30 -26.56 56.90
CA GLN A 192 21.64 -27.97 56.86
C GLN A 192 20.62 -28.75 57.70
N PRO A 193 19.99 -29.81 57.17
CA PRO A 193 19.11 -30.64 57.97
C PRO A 193 19.97 -31.30 59.11
N THR A 194 19.66 -30.91 60.31
CA THR A 194 20.17 -31.63 61.50
C THR A 194 19.70 -33.08 61.44
N THR A 195 20.60 -33.99 61.33
CA THR A 195 20.39 -35.42 61.49
C THR A 195 19.78 -35.69 62.87
N SER A 196 18.45 -35.86 62.87
CA SER A 196 17.76 -36.48 64.02
C SER A 196 17.41 -37.91 63.63
N THR A 197 18.16 -38.81 64.11
CA THR A 197 17.86 -40.25 64.17
C THR A 197 16.65 -40.46 65.04
N LYS A 198 15.56 -40.95 64.51
CA LYS A 198 14.58 -41.81 65.20
C LYS A 198 13.73 -42.59 64.21
N PRO A 199 13.40 -43.83 64.53
CA PRO A 199 12.92 -44.81 63.60
C PRO A 199 11.36 -44.82 63.43
N ASP A 200 10.95 -45.34 62.30
CA ASP A 200 9.71 -46.01 61.96
C ASP A 200 8.40 -45.46 62.49
N THR A 201 7.67 -44.82 61.57
CA THR A 201 6.24 -45.14 61.34
C THR A 201 5.90 -44.85 59.88
N ALA A 202 5.43 -45.86 59.18
CA ALA A 202 4.96 -45.80 57.83
C ALA A 202 3.85 -44.77 57.67
N VAL A 203 4.17 -43.66 56.98
CA VAL A 203 3.13 -42.70 56.53
C VAL A 203 2.69 -43.16 55.18
N LYS A 204 1.44 -43.64 55.13
CA LYS A 204 0.67 -43.87 53.89
C LYS A 204 0.50 -42.55 53.15
N THR A 205 1.31 -42.27 52.15
CA THR A 205 1.09 -41.16 51.17
C THR A 205 -0.04 -41.57 50.25
N GLY A 206 -1.26 -41.21 50.63
CA GLY A 206 -2.42 -41.26 49.70
C GLY A 206 -2.42 -40.03 48.85
N ASP A 207 -1.72 -40.06 47.72
CA ASP A 207 -1.93 -39.06 46.65
C ASP A 207 -3.15 -39.48 45.83
N SER A 208 -4.30 -38.90 46.16
CA SER A 208 -5.52 -39.03 45.37
C SER A 208 -5.60 -37.88 44.35
N THR A 209 -4.64 -37.80 43.44
CA THR A 209 -4.87 -37.00 42.26
C THR A 209 -5.88 -37.68 41.34
N ASN A 210 -7.05 -37.08 41.26
CA ASN A 210 -8.19 -37.56 40.47
C ASN A 210 -7.85 -37.49 38.95
N ILE A 211 -7.13 -38.51 38.48
CA ILE A 211 -6.82 -38.69 37.05
C ILE A 211 -8.08 -38.70 36.17
N LEU A 212 -9.23 -39.06 36.74
CA LEU A 212 -10.53 -39.04 36.07
C LEU A 212 -11.05 -37.63 35.71
N LEU A 213 -10.63 -36.56 36.43
CA LEU A 213 -11.05 -35.20 36.11
C LEU A 213 -10.37 -34.63 34.88
N TRP A 214 -9.11 -34.99 34.65
CA TRP A 214 -8.34 -34.52 33.48
C TRP A 214 -8.76 -35.24 32.20
N SER A 215 -9.21 -36.49 32.27
CA SER A 215 -9.70 -37.21 31.09
C SER A 215 -11.05 -36.67 30.57
N MET A 216 -11.92 -36.17 31.47
CA MET A 216 -13.19 -35.56 31.05
C MET A 216 -13.01 -34.21 30.33
N VAL A 217 -12.02 -33.38 30.72
CA VAL A 217 -11.78 -32.10 30.08
C VAL A 217 -11.28 -32.29 28.64
N MET A 218 -10.46 -33.32 28.39
CA MET A 218 -9.95 -33.62 27.04
C MET A 218 -11.04 -34.17 26.11
N VAL A 219 -12.00 -34.94 26.62
CA VAL A 219 -13.10 -35.47 25.79
C VAL A 219 -14.09 -34.38 25.38
N ILE A 220 -14.34 -33.39 26.24
CA ILE A 220 -15.25 -32.26 25.92
C ILE A 220 -14.63 -31.35 24.86
N SER A 221 -13.28 -31.13 24.85
CA SER A 221 -12.59 -30.32 23.84
C SER A 221 -12.61 -30.97 22.45
N LEU A 222 -12.52 -32.30 22.36
CA LEU A 222 -12.60 -33.05 21.09
C LEU A 222 -14.02 -33.08 20.52
N ALA A 223 -15.06 -33.15 21.36
CA ALA A 223 -16.45 -33.10 20.94
C ALA A 223 -16.86 -31.73 20.41
N GLY A 224 -16.29 -30.62 21.01
CA GLY A 224 -16.52 -29.26 20.56
C GLY A 224 -15.91 -28.96 19.17
N MET A 225 -14.74 -29.53 18.84
CA MET A 225 -14.11 -29.37 17.52
C MET A 225 -14.87 -30.13 16.41
N LEU A 226 -15.41 -31.32 16.71
CA LEU A 226 -16.17 -32.11 15.74
C LEU A 226 -17.52 -31.45 15.39
N THR A 227 -18.20 -30.83 16.36
CA THR A 227 -19.44 -30.11 16.09
C THR A 227 -19.24 -28.85 15.27
N ALA A 228 -18.14 -28.09 15.50
CA ALA A 228 -17.81 -26.90 14.71
C ALA A 228 -17.51 -27.24 13.24
N LEU A 229 -16.84 -28.36 12.97
CA LEU A 229 -16.56 -28.84 11.61
C LEU A 229 -17.83 -29.33 10.89
N PHE A 230 -18.79 -29.94 11.62
CA PHE A 230 -20.06 -30.38 11.04
C PHE A 230 -20.97 -29.21 10.66
N PHE A 231 -21.03 -28.15 11.49
CA PHE A 231 -21.81 -26.94 11.18
C PHE A 231 -21.22 -26.14 10.01
N LYS A 232 -19.89 -26.06 9.87
CA LYS A 232 -19.23 -25.38 8.76
C LYS A 232 -19.48 -26.09 7.41
N ARG A 233 -19.59 -27.42 7.42
CA ARG A 233 -19.84 -28.22 6.21
C ARG A 233 -21.31 -28.17 5.73
N ARG A 234 -22.27 -27.85 6.61
CA ARG A 234 -23.70 -27.74 6.28
C ARG A 234 -24.08 -26.35 5.74
N ARG A 235 -23.22 -25.35 5.91
CA ARG A 235 -23.45 -23.97 5.44
C ARG A 235 -22.92 -23.70 4.03
N ASN A 236 -22.18 -24.65 3.46
CA ASN A 236 -21.59 -24.58 2.11
C ASN A 236 -22.19 -25.62 1.13
N ARG A 237 -23.44 -26.03 1.35
CA ARG A 237 -24.23 -26.79 0.39
C ARG A 237 -25.52 -26.08 0.03
#